data_0622ac8cf86ba7e8ef8c9fad9ea692ee
#
_entry.id   0622ac8cf86ba7e8ef8c9fad9ea692ee
#
_cell.length_a   1.000
_cell.length_b   1.000
_cell.length_c   1.000
_cell.angle_alpha   90.00
_cell.angle_beta   90.00
_cell.angle_gamma   90.00
#
_symmetry.space_group_name_H-M   'P 1'
#
loop_
_entity.id
_entity.type
_entity.pdbx_description
1 polymer ?
#
loop_
_entity_poly.entity_id
_entity_poly.type
_entity_poly.pdbx_seq_one_letter_code
_entity_poly.pdbx_strand_id
1 'polypeptide(L)'
;MQIHSQVLLRWSLPLEDHPELAPERVPSSFRILIVNEDMRSADTLKRTLSDLGYATTFTAYSARRALEVAVDFLPAVALLDLELPDMTGYQLANKFRSHLSQPMRRVPLVAVAELQRYGNSELTRAAGFMGCLAKPVPPQELNALLNRLQAGACS
;
A
#
# COMPACT_ATOMS: atom_id res chain seq x y z
N MET A 1 -12.66 17.68 25.25
CA MET A 1 -11.88 17.98 25.25
C MET A 1 -11.72 17.51 25.29
N GLN A 2 -11.71 17.06 24.83
CA GLN A 2 -10.94 17.04 24.80
C GLN A 2 -10.77 16.71 24.43
N ILE A 3 -11.11 16.64 24.24
CA ILE A 3 -10.19 16.89 23.90
C ILE A 3 -10.30 16.40 23.88
N HIS A 4 -10.43 16.02 23.80
CA HIS A 4 -9.60 16.13 23.85
C HIS A 4 -9.67 15.51 24.07
N SER A 5 -10.15 15.31 24.06
CA SER A 5 -9.50 15.40 24.33
C SER A 5 -9.38 14.96 24.27
N GLN A 6 -9.30 14.66 23.93
CA GLN A 6 -8.54 14.86 23.85
C GLN A 6 -8.19 15.22 23.62
N VAL A 7 -8.32 15.25 23.54
CA VAL A 7 -7.40 16.08 23.45
C VAL A 7 -7.30 16.36 23.93
N LEU A 8 -7.29 16.40 24.31
CA LEU A 8 -6.66 16.94 24.85
C LEU A 8 -6.51 16.57 25.44
N LEU A 9 -6.45 16.12 25.51
CA LEU A 9 -5.75 16.14 26.02
C LEU A 9 -5.19 16.12 25.98
N ARG A 10 -4.89 16.15 25.60
CA ARG A 10 -3.88 16.29 25.52
C ARG A 10 -3.30 16.92 25.72
N TRP A 11 -3.19 17.22 25.74
CA TRP A 11 -2.31 17.84 25.88
C TRP A 11 -1.58 18.08 26.89
N SER A 12 -1.42 18.34 27.32
CA SER A 12 -0.61 18.44 28.18
C SER A 12 0.24 17.40 28.15
N LEU A 13 0.39 16.98 27.35
CA LEU A 13 1.07 16.04 27.27
C LEU A 13 2.27 16.23 26.85
N PRO A 14 3.05 15.86 27.13
CA PRO A 14 4.28 16.01 26.84
C PRO A 14 4.54 15.73 25.54
N LEU A 15 5.41 15.42 25.15
CA LEU A 15 5.83 15.34 24.04
C LEU A 15 5.27 14.58 23.18
N GLU A 16 5.05 13.65 23.56
CA GLU A 16 4.36 12.94 22.81
C GLU A 16 3.28 13.70 22.55
N ASP A 17 3.30 14.70 23.17
CA ASP A 17 2.31 15.46 23.11
C ASP A 17 2.43 16.47 22.21
N HIS A 18 3.25 16.49 21.35
CA HIS A 18 3.30 17.44 20.32
C HIS A 18 3.00 16.69 19.06
N PRO A 19 1.77 16.44 18.79
CA PRO A 19 1.41 15.70 17.59
C PRO A 19 1.88 16.39 16.35
N GLU A 20 1.98 17.71 16.38
CA GLU A 20 2.46 18.43 15.22
C GLU A 20 3.94 18.21 14.98
N LEU A 21 4.67 17.77 15.98
CA LEU A 21 6.10 17.52 15.83
C LEU A 21 6.40 16.06 15.60
N ALA A 22 5.44 15.20 15.87
CA ALA A 22 5.62 13.78 15.67
C ALA A 22 5.19 13.41 14.26
N PRO A 23 5.79 12.38 13.67
CA PRO A 23 5.27 11.88 12.41
C PRO A 23 3.83 11.49 12.60
N GLU A 24 3.02 11.72 11.61
CA GLU A 24 1.66 11.31 11.67
C GLU A 24 1.57 9.83 11.94
N ARG A 25 0.72 9.47 12.84
CA ARG A 25 0.53 8.07 13.12
C ARG A 25 -0.22 7.41 11.99
N VAL A 26 0.33 6.32 11.52
CA VAL A 26 -0.35 5.52 10.53
C VAL A 26 -1.26 4.54 11.28
N PRO A 27 -2.56 4.54 10.99
CA PRO A 27 -3.45 3.60 11.67
C PRO A 27 -3.04 2.16 11.39
N SER A 28 -3.14 1.32 12.39
CA SER A 28 -2.85 -0.10 12.21
C SER A 28 -3.87 -0.74 11.25
N SER A 29 -4.99 -0.08 11.04
CA SER A 29 -5.98 -0.55 10.08
C SER A 29 -5.56 -0.27 8.64
N PHE A 30 -4.52 0.53 8.43
CA PHE A 30 -4.03 0.76 7.06
C PHE A 30 -3.13 -0.40 6.69
N ARG A 31 -3.74 -1.43 6.15
CA ARG A 31 -3.07 -2.67 5.82
C ARG A 31 -2.52 -2.63 4.41
N ILE A 32 -1.29 -3.06 4.23
CA ILE A 32 -0.62 -3.02 2.94
C ILE A 32 -0.28 -4.43 2.52
N LEU A 33 -0.71 -4.81 1.32
CA LEU A 33 -0.37 -6.09 0.74
C LEU A 33 0.77 -5.88 -0.25
N ILE A 34 1.84 -6.64 -0.07
CA ILE A 34 2.99 -6.62 -0.98
C ILE A 34 2.96 -7.91 -1.78
N VAL A 35 2.96 -7.81 -3.11
CA VAL A 35 2.97 -9.00 -3.97
C VAL A 35 4.23 -8.96 -4.81
N ASN A 36 5.17 -9.87 -4.52
CA ASN A 36 6.46 -9.88 -5.19
C ASN A 36 7.08 -11.27 -4.98
N GLU A 37 7.51 -11.92 -6.05
CA GLU A 37 8.10 -13.24 -5.91
C GLU A 37 9.50 -13.21 -5.33
N ASP A 38 10.21 -12.10 -5.46
CA ASP A 38 11.57 -11.99 -4.97
C ASP A 38 11.55 -11.61 -3.49
N MET A 39 11.99 -12.53 -2.64
CA MET A 39 11.95 -12.31 -1.20
C MET A 39 12.78 -11.11 -0.78
N ARG A 40 13.91 -10.88 -1.43
CA ARG A 40 14.79 -9.76 -1.07
C ARG A 40 14.10 -8.42 -1.38
N SER A 41 13.51 -8.33 -2.56
CA SER A 41 12.79 -7.12 -2.93
C SER A 41 11.61 -6.88 -2.02
N ALA A 42 10.89 -7.93 -1.69
CA ALA A 42 9.74 -7.82 -0.79
C ALA A 42 10.18 -7.38 0.60
N ASP A 43 11.27 -7.95 1.11
CA ASP A 43 11.78 -7.59 2.43
C ASP A 43 12.27 -6.15 2.47
N THR A 44 12.93 -5.70 1.42
CA THR A 44 13.39 -4.32 1.34
C THR A 44 12.20 -3.37 1.36
N LEU A 45 11.17 -3.68 0.60
CA LEU A 45 9.97 -2.85 0.56
C LEU A 45 9.26 -2.85 1.91
N LYS A 46 9.18 -4.01 2.54
CA LYS A 46 8.56 -4.12 3.85
C LYS A 46 9.32 -3.30 4.87
N ARG A 47 10.65 -3.32 4.82
CA ARG A 47 11.47 -2.55 5.74
C ARG A 47 11.27 -1.05 5.51
N THR A 48 11.23 -0.63 4.25
CA THR A 48 10.98 0.75 3.93
C THR A 48 9.62 1.20 4.49
N LEU A 49 8.59 0.37 4.33
CA LEU A 49 7.28 0.68 4.86
C LEU A 49 7.29 0.78 6.38
N SER A 50 8.01 -0.13 7.03
CA SER A 50 8.12 -0.10 8.48
C SER A 50 8.81 1.18 8.95
N ASP A 51 9.86 1.61 8.25
CA ASP A 51 10.56 2.83 8.59
C ASP A 51 9.67 4.06 8.41
N LEU A 52 8.72 3.99 7.49
CA LEU A 52 7.76 5.06 7.26
C LEU A 52 6.58 5.02 8.23
N GLY A 53 6.52 4.03 9.11
CA GLY A 53 5.47 3.93 10.10
C GLY A 53 4.35 2.95 9.77
N TYR A 54 4.46 2.22 8.65
CA TYR A 54 3.43 1.26 8.25
C TYR A 54 3.79 -0.12 8.79
N ALA A 55 3.14 -0.50 9.86
CA ALA A 55 3.49 -1.75 10.55
C ALA A 55 2.66 -2.95 10.12
N THR A 56 1.51 -2.73 9.51
CA THR A 56 0.61 -3.84 9.15
C THR A 56 0.75 -4.17 7.68
N THR A 57 1.67 -5.07 7.37
CA THR A 57 1.93 -5.49 6.01
C THR A 57 1.83 -7.00 5.92
N PHE A 58 1.47 -7.48 4.74
CA PHE A 58 1.50 -8.90 4.44
C PHE A 58 2.17 -9.07 3.08
N THR A 59 3.05 -10.05 2.95
CA THR A 59 3.73 -10.31 1.71
C THR A 59 3.25 -11.62 1.11
N ALA A 60 2.80 -11.56 -0.14
CA ALA A 60 2.45 -12.73 -0.91
C ALA A 60 3.47 -12.87 -2.03
N TYR A 61 3.95 -14.09 -2.25
CA TYR A 61 5.02 -14.32 -3.22
C TYR A 61 4.50 -14.80 -4.57
N SER A 62 3.19 -14.83 -4.74
CA SER A 62 2.56 -15.19 -6.00
C SER A 62 1.22 -14.48 -6.10
N ALA A 63 0.70 -14.38 -7.31
CA ALA A 63 -0.61 -13.76 -7.52
C ALA A 63 -1.72 -14.58 -6.87
N ARG A 64 -1.64 -15.89 -6.97
CA ARG A 64 -2.66 -16.75 -6.38
C ARG A 64 -2.72 -16.55 -4.88
N ARG A 65 -1.55 -16.51 -4.22
CA ARG A 65 -1.51 -16.32 -2.77
C ARG A 65 -2.06 -14.94 -2.40
N ALA A 66 -1.76 -13.94 -3.23
CA ALA A 66 -2.27 -12.60 -2.99
C ALA A 66 -3.79 -12.57 -2.97
N LEU A 67 -4.42 -13.25 -3.93
CA LEU A 67 -5.87 -13.28 -3.98
C LEU A 67 -6.46 -14.01 -2.79
N GLU A 68 -5.82 -15.12 -2.38
CA GLU A 68 -6.29 -15.86 -1.21
C GLU A 68 -6.24 -15.02 0.07
N VAL A 69 -5.15 -14.28 0.24
CA VAL A 69 -4.96 -13.49 1.43
C VAL A 69 -5.82 -12.25 1.43
N ALA A 70 -5.98 -11.62 0.27
CA ALA A 70 -6.65 -10.33 0.20
C ALA A 70 -8.11 -10.39 0.62
N VAL A 71 -8.77 -11.52 0.42
CA VAL A 71 -10.18 -11.67 0.78
C VAL A 71 -10.40 -11.38 2.26
N ASP A 72 -9.51 -11.89 3.10
CA ASP A 72 -9.63 -11.70 4.55
C ASP A 72 -8.84 -10.50 5.04
N PHE A 73 -7.66 -10.28 4.45
CA PHE A 73 -6.80 -9.19 4.86
C PHE A 73 -7.41 -7.83 4.49
N LEU A 74 -8.09 -7.77 3.36
CA LEU A 74 -8.72 -6.55 2.83
C LEU A 74 -7.77 -5.37 2.92
N PRO A 75 -6.73 -5.37 2.08
CA PRO A 75 -5.71 -4.33 2.19
C PRO A 75 -6.25 -2.95 1.81
N ALA A 76 -5.70 -1.93 2.46
CA ALA A 76 -5.98 -0.55 2.10
C ALA A 76 -5.27 -0.19 0.80
N VAL A 77 -4.23 -0.93 0.46
CA VAL A 77 -3.52 -0.78 -0.81
C VAL A 77 -2.74 -2.05 -1.08
N ALA A 78 -2.60 -2.42 -2.34
CA ALA A 78 -1.78 -3.56 -2.74
C ALA A 78 -0.69 -3.06 -3.68
N LEU A 79 0.55 -3.40 -3.36
CA LEU A 79 1.70 -3.06 -4.16
C LEU A 79 2.08 -4.30 -4.95
N LEU A 80 1.82 -4.28 -6.26
CA LEU A 80 1.93 -5.46 -7.10
C LEU A 80 3.12 -5.37 -8.05
N ASP A 81 4.01 -6.35 -7.96
CA ASP A 81 5.03 -6.51 -8.99
C ASP A 81 4.34 -6.92 -10.29
N LEU A 82 4.78 -6.39 -11.40
CA LEU A 82 4.20 -6.73 -12.69
C LEU A 82 4.70 -8.06 -13.22
N GLU A 83 5.79 -8.60 -12.67
CA GLU A 83 6.31 -9.91 -13.05
C GLU A 83 6.17 -10.86 -11.88
N LEU A 84 5.20 -11.76 -11.96
CA LEU A 84 4.96 -12.76 -10.93
C LEU A 84 5.10 -14.15 -11.53
N PRO A 85 5.34 -15.18 -10.71
CA PRO A 85 5.61 -16.51 -11.26
C PRO A 85 4.41 -17.15 -11.94
N ASP A 86 3.20 -16.83 -11.49
CA ASP A 86 2.01 -17.51 -11.99
C ASP A 86 1.18 -16.66 -12.94
N MET A 87 1.39 -15.35 -12.97
CA MET A 87 0.70 -14.47 -13.94
C MET A 87 1.35 -13.10 -13.88
N THR A 88 0.99 -12.23 -14.81
CA THR A 88 1.50 -10.86 -14.77
C THR A 88 0.73 -10.06 -13.74
N GLY A 89 1.32 -8.96 -13.29
CA GLY A 89 0.61 -8.05 -12.39
C GLY A 89 -0.61 -7.45 -13.04
N TYR A 90 -0.60 -7.29 -14.37
CA TYR A 90 -1.77 -6.81 -15.09
C TYR A 90 -2.93 -7.80 -14.98
N GLN A 91 -2.64 -9.09 -15.13
CA GLN A 91 -3.65 -10.12 -14.98
C GLN A 91 -4.18 -10.17 -13.57
N LEU A 92 -3.29 -10.01 -12.59
CA LEU A 92 -3.71 -9.99 -11.19
C LEU A 92 -4.60 -8.79 -10.92
N ALA A 93 -4.24 -7.62 -11.45
CA ALA A 93 -5.06 -6.42 -11.28
C ALA A 93 -6.47 -6.65 -11.84
N ASN A 94 -6.55 -7.30 -13.00
CA ASN A 94 -7.84 -7.61 -13.59
C ASN A 94 -8.66 -8.52 -12.67
N LYS A 95 -8.00 -9.48 -12.03
CA LYS A 95 -8.73 -10.39 -11.14
C LYS A 95 -9.25 -9.66 -9.90
N PHE A 96 -8.52 -8.67 -9.41
CA PHE A 96 -9.03 -7.83 -8.34
C PHE A 96 -10.27 -7.06 -8.80
N ARG A 97 -10.18 -6.43 -9.98
CA ARG A 97 -11.26 -5.57 -10.48
C ARG A 97 -12.51 -6.35 -10.86
N SER A 98 -12.37 -7.62 -11.21
CA SER A 98 -13.51 -8.46 -11.60
C SER A 98 -13.95 -9.41 -10.49
N HIS A 99 -13.42 -9.24 -9.28
CA HIS A 99 -13.74 -10.14 -8.18
C HIS A 99 -15.20 -10.01 -7.79
N LEU A 100 -15.79 -11.10 -7.30
CA LEU A 100 -17.18 -11.09 -6.88
C LEU A 100 -17.40 -10.22 -5.65
N SER A 101 -16.40 -10.12 -4.79
CA SER A 101 -16.48 -9.31 -3.58
C SER A 101 -16.27 -7.84 -3.93
N GLN A 102 -17.22 -6.99 -3.55
CA GLN A 102 -17.09 -5.56 -3.82
C GLN A 102 -15.87 -4.94 -3.14
N PRO A 103 -15.57 -5.28 -1.88
CA PRO A 103 -14.36 -4.73 -1.26
C PRO A 103 -13.10 -5.06 -2.05
N MET A 104 -13.03 -6.27 -2.61
CA MET A 104 -11.86 -6.65 -3.41
C MET A 104 -11.76 -5.78 -4.67
N ARG A 105 -12.88 -5.50 -5.31
CA ARG A 105 -12.86 -4.68 -6.52
C ARG A 105 -12.39 -3.26 -6.27
N ARG A 106 -12.46 -2.80 -5.03
CA ARG A 106 -12.12 -1.42 -4.68
C ARG A 106 -10.74 -1.26 -4.08
N VAL A 107 -9.99 -2.34 -3.90
CA VAL A 107 -8.65 -2.23 -3.35
C VAL A 107 -7.79 -1.37 -4.27
N PRO A 108 -7.19 -0.29 -3.76
CA PRO A 108 -6.26 0.50 -4.57
C PRO A 108 -5.05 -0.33 -4.94
N LEU A 109 -4.70 -0.34 -6.22
CA LEU A 109 -3.59 -1.13 -6.73
C LEU A 109 -2.49 -0.21 -7.24
N VAL A 110 -1.25 -0.48 -6.83
CA VAL A 110 -0.08 0.27 -7.27
C VAL A 110 0.89 -0.72 -7.89
N ALA A 111 1.33 -0.43 -9.11
CA ALA A 111 2.30 -1.29 -9.78
C ALA A 111 3.71 -0.94 -9.30
N VAL A 112 4.54 -1.96 -9.13
CA VAL A 112 5.95 -1.78 -8.81
C VAL A 112 6.72 -2.49 -9.91
N ALA A 113 7.50 -1.76 -10.69
CA ALA A 113 8.10 -2.34 -11.88
C ALA A 113 9.33 -1.60 -12.34
N GLU A 114 10.10 -2.26 -13.19
CA GLU A 114 11.22 -1.61 -13.85
C GLU A 114 10.67 -0.72 -14.96
N LEU A 115 10.98 0.57 -14.90
CA LEU A 115 10.45 1.52 -15.86
C LEU A 115 10.81 1.17 -17.30
N GLN A 116 11.97 0.59 -17.50
CA GLN A 116 12.42 0.26 -18.85
C GLN A 116 11.53 -0.78 -19.52
N ARG A 117 10.91 -1.66 -18.72
CA ARG A 117 10.08 -2.71 -19.27
C ARG A 117 8.59 -2.38 -19.21
N TYR A 118 8.18 -1.66 -18.18
CA TYR A 118 6.76 -1.48 -17.90
C TYR A 118 6.38 -0.02 -17.71
N GLY A 119 7.10 0.89 -18.32
CA GLY A 119 6.86 2.32 -18.12
C GLY A 119 5.63 2.88 -18.81
N ASN A 120 4.74 2.03 -19.33
CA ASN A 120 3.57 2.49 -20.07
C ASN A 120 2.44 2.85 -19.10
N SER A 121 2.27 4.14 -18.87
CA SER A 121 1.27 4.60 -17.91
C SER A 121 -0.16 4.36 -18.40
N GLU A 122 -0.38 4.34 -19.71
CA GLU A 122 -1.72 4.07 -20.23
C GLU A 122 -2.13 2.63 -19.99
N LEU A 123 -1.21 1.70 -20.22
CA LEU A 123 -1.49 0.29 -20.00
C LEU A 123 -1.72 0.04 -18.51
N THR A 124 -0.93 0.66 -17.67
CA THR A 124 -1.05 0.52 -16.23
C THR A 124 -2.40 1.04 -15.76
N ARG A 125 -2.77 2.23 -16.24
CA ARG A 125 -4.06 2.80 -15.86
C ARG A 125 -5.22 1.96 -16.35
N ALA A 126 -5.13 1.45 -17.58
CA ALA A 126 -6.19 0.64 -18.15
C ALA A 126 -6.40 -0.65 -17.36
N ALA A 127 -5.34 -1.18 -16.77
CA ALA A 127 -5.44 -2.39 -15.96
C ALA A 127 -6.04 -2.14 -14.57
N GLY A 128 -6.25 -0.87 -14.21
CA GLY A 128 -6.86 -0.55 -12.94
C GLY A 128 -5.91 -0.11 -11.85
N PHE A 129 -4.64 0.12 -12.20
CA PHE A 129 -3.68 0.64 -11.23
C PHE A 129 -3.87 2.15 -11.07
N MET A 130 -3.69 2.63 -9.87
CA MET A 130 -3.76 4.06 -9.62
C MET A 130 -2.42 4.74 -9.77
N GLY A 131 -1.34 3.98 -9.84
CA GLY A 131 -0.01 4.53 -10.01
C GLY A 131 1.00 3.43 -10.22
N CYS A 132 2.22 3.84 -10.51
CA CYS A 132 3.33 2.92 -10.73
C CYS A 132 4.57 3.48 -10.07
N LEU A 133 5.27 2.65 -9.31
CA LEU A 133 6.52 3.01 -8.67
C LEU A 133 7.64 2.25 -9.35
N ALA A 134 8.71 2.97 -9.67
CA ALA A 134 9.87 2.39 -10.32
C ALA A 134 10.73 1.66 -9.31
N LYS A 135 11.33 0.54 -9.73
CA LYS A 135 12.31 -0.16 -8.90
C LYS A 135 13.68 0.45 -9.15
N PRO A 136 14.49 0.63 -8.13
CA PRO A 136 14.19 0.47 -6.71
C PRO A 136 13.23 1.57 -6.24
N VAL A 137 12.32 1.23 -5.34
CA VAL A 137 11.25 2.16 -4.96
C VAL A 137 11.80 3.26 -4.06
N PRO A 138 11.70 4.53 -4.48
CA PRO A 138 12.17 5.62 -3.64
C PRO A 138 11.25 5.82 -2.45
N PRO A 139 11.80 5.86 -1.23
CA PRO A 139 10.95 6.01 -0.04
C PRO A 139 10.07 7.25 -0.07
N GLN A 140 10.58 8.36 -0.60
CA GLN A 140 9.80 9.60 -0.64
C GLN A 140 8.59 9.47 -1.56
N GLU A 141 8.75 8.81 -2.70
CA GLU A 141 7.62 8.62 -3.62
C GLU A 141 6.59 7.68 -3.04
N LEU A 142 7.06 6.62 -2.40
CA LEU A 142 6.18 5.68 -1.74
C LEU A 142 5.39 6.38 -0.64
N ASN A 143 6.07 7.16 0.18
CA ASN A 143 5.43 7.88 1.27
C ASN A 143 4.38 8.86 0.75
N ALA A 144 4.72 9.60 -0.30
CA ALA A 144 3.80 10.57 -0.89
C ALA A 144 2.55 9.89 -1.43
N LEU A 145 2.73 8.74 -2.09
CA LEU A 145 1.61 8.00 -2.63
C LEU A 145 0.69 7.49 -1.53
N LEU A 146 1.27 6.93 -0.47
CA LEU A 146 0.49 6.39 0.63
C LEU A 146 -0.23 7.49 1.41
N ASN A 147 0.40 8.65 1.53
CA ASN A 147 -0.25 9.79 2.18
C ASN A 147 -1.47 10.25 1.39
N ARG A 148 -1.35 10.27 0.06
CA ARG A 148 -2.50 10.65 -0.77
C ARG A 148 -3.64 9.64 -0.64
N LEU A 149 -3.31 8.36 -0.51
CA LEU A 149 -4.33 7.34 -0.33
C LEU A 149 -5.06 7.52 0.99
N GLN A 150 -4.34 7.85 2.04
CA GLN A 150 -4.98 8.07 3.33
C GLN A 150 -5.85 9.31 3.31
N ALA A 151 -5.39 10.37 2.67
CA ALA A 151 -6.18 11.59 2.55
C ALA A 151 -7.45 11.33 1.75
N GLY A 152 -7.34 10.57 0.66
CA GLY A 152 -8.52 10.24 -0.14
C GLY A 152 -9.51 9.37 0.62
N ALA A 153 -9.01 8.51 1.49
CA ALA A 153 -9.88 7.64 2.26
C ALA A 153 -10.69 8.43 3.30
N CYS A 154 -10.20 9.60 3.66
CA CYS A 154 -10.89 10.41 4.65
C CYS A 154 -11.94 11.34 4.04
N SER A 155 -11.95 11.44 2.74
CA SER A 155 -12.89 12.39 2.08
C SER A 155 -14.14 11.72 1.51
#